data_11a8e38e3690db7d3f30fcb813e2a329
#
_entry.id   11a8e38e3690db7d3f30fcb813e2a329
#
_cell.length_a   1.000
_cell.length_b   1.000
_cell.length_c   1.000
_cell.angle_alpha   90.00
_cell.angle_beta   90.00
_cell.angle_gamma   90.00
#
_symmetry.space_group_name_H-M   'P 1'
#
loop_
_entity.id
_entity.type
_entity.pdbx_description
1 polymer ?
#
loop_
_entity_poly.entity_id
_entity_poly.type
_entity_poly.pdbx_seq_one_letter_code
_entity_poly.pdbx_strand_id
1 'polypeptide(L)'
;MFEYEGRVFRPPSEAYSLIVQVTIGCSHNKCTFCDMYKEKRFRVRKLEDVKADFDEARRMYRRVDRIFLADGDALMCRPEHMAEILRYIKKLFPECERVTSYGSPASILCKKQEDLNLLHELGLEMIYLGLESGSDEVLRRVNKGETADEIVRAGLMVKEAGMKLSVTCIAGLGSLELSEEHAVKTAEALSRMKPEYIGLLTLLFELPTPLMRDWQEGRSRRPSGLRKTN
;
A
#
# COMPACT_ATOMS: atom_id res chain seq x y z
N MET A 1 -7.78 -20.09 -15.63
CA MET A 1 -6.77 -19.10 -15.09
C MET A 1 -7.59 -17.93 -14.59
N PHE A 2 -7.54 -17.63 -13.29
CA PHE A 2 -8.25 -16.45 -12.80
C PHE A 2 -7.64 -15.18 -13.42
N GLU A 3 -8.51 -14.28 -13.85
CA GLU A 3 -8.12 -13.07 -14.55
C GLU A 3 -8.11 -11.89 -13.59
N TYR A 4 -7.02 -11.11 -13.64
CA TYR A 4 -6.97 -9.86 -12.92
C TYR A 4 -7.81 -8.79 -13.62
N GLU A 5 -8.54 -8.01 -12.85
CA GLU A 5 -9.21 -6.83 -13.39
C GLU A 5 -8.22 -5.68 -13.51
N GLY A 6 -7.82 -5.37 -14.75
CA GLY A 6 -6.85 -4.35 -15.09
C GLY A 6 -5.45 -4.64 -14.54
N ARG A 7 -4.59 -3.62 -14.55
CA ARG A 7 -3.20 -3.76 -14.07
C ARG A 7 -3.16 -4.04 -12.57
N VAL A 8 -2.29 -4.95 -12.15
CA VAL A 8 -2.05 -5.28 -10.74
C VAL A 8 -0.63 -4.90 -10.36
N PHE A 9 -0.48 -4.25 -9.23
CA PHE A 9 0.80 -3.79 -8.70
C PHE A 9 1.12 -4.51 -7.40
N ARG A 10 2.39 -4.80 -7.21
CA ARG A 10 2.91 -5.43 -5.99
C ARG A 10 4.26 -4.82 -5.62
N PRO A 11 4.66 -4.84 -4.34
CA PRO A 11 6.03 -4.53 -3.95
C PRO A 11 7.02 -5.53 -4.56
N PRO A 12 8.26 -5.13 -4.88
CA PRO A 12 9.29 -6.05 -5.40
C PRO A 12 9.52 -7.28 -4.52
N SER A 13 9.38 -7.13 -3.20
CA SER A 13 9.50 -8.22 -2.21
C SER A 13 8.42 -9.29 -2.33
N GLU A 14 7.33 -9.01 -3.04
CA GLU A 14 6.22 -9.93 -3.33
C GLU A 14 6.29 -10.55 -4.74
N ALA A 15 7.47 -10.49 -5.39
CA ALA A 15 7.67 -11.01 -6.76
C ALA A 15 7.27 -12.49 -6.91
N TYR A 16 7.44 -13.28 -5.85
CA TYR A 16 7.14 -14.72 -5.83
C TYR A 16 5.87 -15.07 -5.06
N SER A 17 5.07 -14.10 -4.65
CA SER A 17 3.83 -14.33 -3.94
C SER A 17 2.68 -14.60 -4.93
N LEU A 18 1.78 -15.50 -4.55
CA LEU A 18 0.48 -15.60 -5.21
C LEU A 18 -0.27 -14.28 -4.94
N ILE A 19 -0.71 -13.63 -6.02
CA ILE A 19 -1.47 -12.38 -5.91
C ILE A 19 -2.95 -12.70 -6.05
N VAL A 20 -3.77 -12.23 -5.11
CA VAL A 20 -5.23 -12.30 -5.22
C VAL A 20 -5.82 -10.92 -4.94
N GLN A 21 -6.65 -10.43 -5.86
CA GLN A 21 -7.35 -9.16 -5.67
C GLN A 21 -8.49 -9.34 -4.66
N VAL A 22 -8.41 -8.67 -3.53
CA VAL A 22 -9.49 -8.57 -2.52
C VAL A 22 -10.34 -7.33 -2.77
N THR A 23 -9.69 -6.28 -3.23
CA THR A 23 -10.32 -5.05 -3.71
C THR A 23 -9.92 -4.79 -5.15
N ILE A 24 -10.64 -3.88 -5.81
CA ILE A 24 -10.26 -3.34 -7.11
C ILE A 24 -9.93 -1.87 -6.91
N GLY A 25 -8.74 -1.46 -7.38
CA GLY A 25 -8.30 -0.07 -7.29
C GLY A 25 -7.78 0.34 -5.90
N CYS A 26 -7.72 1.64 -5.66
CA CYS A 26 -7.30 2.26 -4.41
C CYS A 26 -8.44 3.10 -3.84
N SER A 27 -8.70 3.01 -2.52
CA SER A 27 -9.81 3.69 -1.85
C SER A 27 -9.71 5.21 -1.93
N HIS A 28 -8.51 5.76 -1.82
CA HIS A 28 -8.25 7.19 -1.94
C HIS A 28 -8.15 7.64 -3.41
N ASN A 29 -7.28 7.01 -4.19
CA ASN A 29 -7.03 7.21 -5.64
C ASN A 29 -6.89 8.66 -6.13
N LYS A 30 -6.55 9.62 -5.24
CA LYS A 30 -6.46 11.06 -5.53
C LYS A 30 -5.04 11.60 -5.50
N CYS A 31 -4.04 10.83 -5.05
CA CYS A 31 -2.66 11.26 -5.03
C CYS A 31 -2.20 11.72 -6.40
N THR A 32 -1.59 12.92 -6.48
CA THR A 32 -1.23 13.54 -7.76
C THR A 32 -0.01 12.92 -8.41
N PHE A 33 0.82 12.21 -7.65
CA PHE A 33 2.03 11.52 -8.13
C PHE A 33 1.76 10.08 -8.60
N CYS A 34 0.61 9.50 -8.27
CA CYS A 34 0.30 8.09 -8.52
C CYS A 34 -0.61 7.92 -9.73
N ASP A 35 -0.27 6.96 -10.60
CA ASP A 35 -1.08 6.58 -11.76
C ASP A 35 -1.62 5.13 -11.69
N MET A 36 -1.21 4.37 -10.65
CA MET A 36 -1.37 2.91 -10.58
C MET A 36 -2.82 2.44 -10.78
N TYR A 37 -3.77 3.15 -10.18
CA TYR A 37 -5.19 2.72 -10.15
C TYR A 37 -6.15 3.75 -10.72
N LYS A 38 -5.68 4.75 -11.50
CA LYS A 38 -6.53 5.84 -12.02
C LYS A 38 -7.66 5.36 -12.93
N GLU A 39 -7.44 4.27 -13.64
CA GLU A 39 -8.45 3.64 -14.52
C GLU A 39 -9.47 2.77 -13.78
N LYS A 40 -9.25 2.49 -12.48
CA LYS A 40 -10.09 1.60 -11.69
C LYS A 40 -11.03 2.39 -10.76
N ARG A 41 -12.28 1.95 -10.70
CA ARG A 41 -13.22 2.40 -9.67
C ARG A 41 -13.08 1.51 -8.44
N PHE A 42 -12.79 2.11 -7.28
CA PHE A 42 -12.63 1.36 -6.04
C PHE A 42 -13.89 0.57 -5.67
N ARG A 43 -13.70 -0.70 -5.31
CA ARG A 43 -14.70 -1.55 -4.67
C ARG A 43 -14.06 -2.72 -3.94
N VAL A 44 -14.75 -3.23 -2.93
CA VAL A 44 -14.43 -4.51 -2.30
C VAL A 44 -15.06 -5.63 -3.14
N ARG A 45 -14.32 -6.69 -3.42
CA ARG A 45 -14.85 -7.86 -4.15
C ARG A 45 -15.72 -8.72 -3.23
N LYS A 46 -16.67 -9.44 -3.80
CA LYS A 46 -17.49 -10.40 -3.05
C LYS A 46 -16.60 -11.53 -2.52
N LEU A 47 -16.94 -12.03 -1.35
CA LEU A 47 -16.17 -13.09 -0.69
C LEU A 47 -16.11 -14.37 -1.54
N GLU A 48 -17.21 -14.70 -2.20
CA GLU A 48 -17.34 -15.86 -3.08
C GLU A 48 -16.39 -15.78 -4.27
N ASP A 49 -16.26 -14.60 -4.87
CA ASP A 49 -15.37 -14.37 -6.02
C ASP A 49 -13.88 -14.47 -5.60
N VAL A 50 -13.54 -13.95 -4.41
CA VAL A 50 -12.18 -14.05 -3.87
C VAL A 50 -11.85 -15.50 -3.51
N LYS A 51 -12.79 -16.24 -2.92
CA LYS A 51 -12.62 -17.68 -2.62
C LYS A 51 -12.46 -18.51 -3.89
N ALA A 52 -13.22 -18.20 -4.95
CA ALA A 52 -13.11 -18.89 -6.23
C ALA A 52 -11.71 -18.72 -6.86
N ASP A 53 -11.10 -17.51 -6.75
CA ASP A 53 -9.72 -17.29 -7.19
C ASP A 53 -8.73 -18.16 -6.41
N PHE A 54 -8.89 -18.29 -5.10
CA PHE A 54 -8.05 -19.18 -4.28
C PHE A 54 -8.23 -20.65 -4.65
N ASP A 55 -9.45 -21.10 -4.90
CA ASP A 55 -9.72 -22.47 -5.35
C ASP A 55 -9.06 -22.76 -6.69
N GLU A 56 -9.11 -21.82 -7.62
CA GLU A 56 -8.43 -21.95 -8.90
C GLU A 56 -6.91 -21.95 -8.73
N ALA A 57 -6.37 -21.05 -7.91
CA ALA A 57 -4.94 -21.03 -7.59
C ALA A 57 -4.48 -22.37 -6.99
N ARG A 58 -5.28 -22.99 -6.08
CA ARG A 58 -4.96 -24.30 -5.50
C ARG A 58 -4.91 -25.42 -6.55
N ARG A 59 -5.76 -25.35 -7.55
CA ARG A 59 -5.71 -26.33 -8.66
C ARG A 59 -4.46 -26.15 -9.53
N MET A 60 -3.97 -24.91 -9.68
CA MET A 60 -2.81 -24.59 -10.50
C MET A 60 -1.47 -24.81 -9.78
N TYR A 61 -1.40 -24.51 -8.47
CA TYR A 61 -0.17 -24.53 -7.70
C TYR A 61 -0.22 -25.61 -6.62
N ARG A 62 0.73 -26.54 -6.67
CA ARG A 62 0.87 -27.59 -5.66
C ARG A 62 1.26 -27.03 -4.29
N ARG A 63 2.05 -25.95 -4.26
CA ARG A 63 2.56 -25.29 -3.07
C ARG A 63 2.51 -23.78 -3.23
N VAL A 64 2.06 -23.07 -2.21
CA VAL A 64 1.99 -21.60 -2.16
C VAL A 64 2.51 -21.15 -0.80
N ASP A 65 3.76 -20.67 -0.76
CA ASP A 65 4.40 -20.24 0.49
C ASP A 65 4.03 -18.81 0.89
N ARG A 66 3.66 -17.97 -0.07
CA ARG A 66 3.39 -16.56 0.14
C ARG A 66 2.19 -16.09 -0.65
N ILE A 67 1.36 -15.27 -0.01
CA ILE A 67 0.17 -14.67 -0.63
C ILE A 67 0.20 -13.16 -0.42
N PHE A 68 -0.04 -12.41 -1.48
CA PHE A 68 -0.21 -10.97 -1.43
C PHE A 68 -1.66 -10.59 -1.78
N LEU A 69 -2.35 -9.96 -0.84
CA LEU A 69 -3.73 -9.50 -1.01
C LEU A 69 -3.73 -8.10 -1.65
N ALA A 70 -4.16 -8.03 -2.90
CA ALA A 70 -4.25 -6.84 -3.73
C ALA A 70 -5.71 -6.33 -3.81
N ASP A 71 -6.06 -5.18 -4.38
CA ASP A 71 -5.24 -4.15 -5.02
C ASP A 71 -4.70 -3.13 -4.01
N GLY A 72 -4.77 -1.85 -4.36
CA GLY A 72 -4.11 -0.74 -3.71
C GLY A 72 -4.53 -0.43 -2.27
N ASP A 73 -5.64 -1.03 -1.80
CA ASP A 73 -6.09 -0.89 -0.41
C ASP A 73 -7.00 -2.05 0.01
N ALA A 74 -6.46 -3.26 -0.01
CA ALA A 74 -7.22 -4.46 0.35
C ALA A 74 -7.70 -4.42 1.81
N LEU A 75 -6.99 -3.71 2.68
CA LEU A 75 -7.36 -3.57 4.09
C LEU A 75 -8.60 -2.67 4.30
N MET A 76 -9.09 -1.96 3.28
CA MET A 76 -10.33 -1.17 3.37
C MET A 76 -11.59 -2.04 3.50
N CYS A 77 -11.52 -3.33 3.22
CA CYS A 77 -12.65 -4.23 3.49
C CYS A 77 -12.93 -4.34 5.00
N ARG A 78 -14.15 -4.73 5.34
CA ARG A 78 -14.55 -4.92 6.75
C ARG A 78 -13.69 -5.99 7.42
N PRO A 79 -13.41 -5.88 8.72
CA PRO A 79 -12.59 -6.85 9.44
C PRO A 79 -13.12 -8.29 9.29
N GLU A 80 -14.43 -8.49 9.36
CA GLU A 80 -15.06 -9.80 9.24
C GLU A 80 -14.82 -10.41 7.85
N HIS A 81 -14.88 -9.59 6.81
CA HIS A 81 -14.63 -10.01 5.43
C HIS A 81 -13.16 -10.46 5.25
N MET A 82 -12.21 -9.67 5.75
CA MET A 82 -10.78 -10.03 5.73
C MET A 82 -10.51 -11.28 6.57
N ALA A 83 -11.13 -11.39 7.75
CA ALA A 83 -11.00 -12.57 8.62
C ALA A 83 -11.45 -13.85 7.92
N GLU A 84 -12.59 -13.81 7.19
CA GLU A 84 -13.06 -14.96 6.41
C GLU A 84 -12.10 -15.33 5.28
N ILE A 85 -11.50 -14.36 4.61
CA ILE A 85 -10.47 -14.61 3.60
C ILE A 85 -9.25 -15.29 4.22
N LEU A 86 -8.76 -14.80 5.36
CA LEU A 86 -7.58 -15.36 6.03
C LEU A 86 -7.85 -16.79 6.55
N ARG A 87 -9.02 -17.04 7.12
CA ARG A 87 -9.44 -18.42 7.51
C ARG A 87 -9.47 -19.35 6.30
N TYR A 88 -9.98 -18.86 5.18
CA TYR A 88 -10.03 -19.63 3.94
C TYR A 88 -8.64 -19.96 3.40
N ILE A 89 -7.73 -18.97 3.40
CA ILE A 89 -6.32 -19.17 3.05
C ILE A 89 -5.69 -20.25 3.94
N LYS A 90 -5.84 -20.14 5.26
CA LYS A 90 -5.26 -21.09 6.23
C LYS A 90 -5.76 -22.52 6.02
N LYS A 91 -7.03 -22.66 5.63
CA LYS A 91 -7.62 -23.95 5.30
C LYS A 91 -7.11 -24.52 3.99
N LEU A 92 -7.00 -23.68 2.95
CA LEU A 92 -6.70 -24.12 1.58
C LEU A 92 -5.19 -24.24 1.31
N PHE A 93 -4.38 -23.41 1.98
CA PHE A 93 -2.93 -23.36 1.86
C PHE A 93 -2.26 -23.48 3.24
N PRO A 94 -2.37 -24.65 3.90
CA PRO A 94 -1.77 -24.84 5.24
C PRO A 94 -0.25 -24.66 5.24
N GLU A 95 0.40 -24.75 4.08
CA GLU A 95 1.81 -24.50 3.87
C GLU A 95 2.16 -23.01 3.75
N CYS A 96 1.18 -22.11 3.66
CA CYS A 96 1.42 -20.68 3.47
C CYS A 96 2.05 -20.08 4.73
N GLU A 97 3.27 -19.57 4.58
CA GLU A 97 4.07 -19.00 5.66
C GLU A 97 3.82 -17.51 5.88
N ARG A 98 3.29 -16.82 4.86
CA ARG A 98 3.15 -15.36 4.91
C ARG A 98 2.01 -14.85 4.04
N VAL A 99 1.09 -14.14 4.66
CA VAL A 99 0.08 -13.32 3.97
C VAL A 99 0.37 -11.85 4.23
N THR A 100 0.39 -11.06 3.17
CA THR A 100 0.69 -9.63 3.24
C THR A 100 -0.32 -8.82 2.44
N SER A 101 -0.43 -7.51 2.70
CA SER A 101 -1.38 -6.64 2.02
C SER A 101 -0.90 -5.19 1.96
N TYR A 102 -1.40 -4.43 0.99
CA TYR A 102 -1.43 -2.98 1.12
C TYR A 102 -2.48 -2.54 2.14
N GLY A 103 -2.16 -1.50 2.90
CA GLY A 103 -3.10 -0.78 3.76
C GLY A 103 -2.85 0.72 3.69
N SER A 104 -3.91 1.50 3.44
CA SER A 104 -3.85 2.95 3.59
C SER A 104 -3.94 3.35 5.06
N PRO A 105 -3.46 4.53 5.46
CA PRO A 105 -3.70 5.03 6.82
C PRO A 105 -5.19 5.04 7.17
N ALA A 106 -6.04 5.48 6.25
CA ALA A 106 -7.49 5.52 6.44
C ALA A 106 -8.07 4.12 6.70
N SER A 107 -7.62 3.10 5.94
CA SER A 107 -8.11 1.72 6.12
C SER A 107 -7.67 1.07 7.43
N ILE A 108 -6.55 1.51 7.99
CA ILE A 108 -6.06 1.07 9.30
C ILE A 108 -6.81 1.81 10.41
N LEU A 109 -6.84 3.15 10.34
CA LEU A 109 -7.43 4.00 11.38
C LEU A 109 -8.94 3.84 11.55
N CYS A 110 -9.66 3.35 10.55
CA CYS A 110 -11.09 3.04 10.66
C CYS A 110 -11.38 1.73 11.41
N LYS A 111 -10.36 0.94 11.75
CA LYS A 111 -10.47 -0.31 12.50
C LYS A 111 -10.16 -0.09 13.99
N LYS A 112 -10.70 -0.96 14.81
CA LYS A 112 -10.29 -1.06 16.22
C LYS A 112 -8.98 -1.86 16.31
N GLN A 113 -8.25 -1.68 17.40
CA GLN A 113 -7.02 -2.44 17.64
C GLN A 113 -7.29 -3.95 17.70
N GLU A 114 -8.41 -4.34 18.30
CA GLU A 114 -8.83 -5.75 18.40
C GLU A 114 -9.07 -6.38 17.03
N ASP A 115 -9.57 -5.60 16.06
CA ASP A 115 -9.75 -6.09 14.69
C ASP A 115 -8.39 -6.41 14.04
N LEU A 116 -7.41 -5.52 14.20
CA LEU A 116 -6.05 -5.74 13.67
C LEU A 116 -5.36 -6.92 14.36
N ASN A 117 -5.52 -7.05 15.67
CA ASN A 117 -4.99 -8.18 16.44
C ASN A 117 -5.55 -9.50 15.89
N LEU A 118 -6.88 -9.57 15.70
CA LEU A 118 -7.53 -10.74 15.12
C LEU A 118 -7.01 -11.07 13.71
N LEU A 119 -6.82 -10.06 12.85
CA LEU A 119 -6.28 -10.30 11.51
C LEU A 119 -4.86 -10.87 11.56
N HIS A 120 -4.04 -10.41 12.50
CA HIS A 120 -2.70 -10.98 12.72
C HIS A 120 -2.77 -12.43 13.20
N GLU A 121 -3.59 -12.74 14.20
CA GLU A 121 -3.82 -14.11 14.69
C GLU A 121 -4.28 -15.08 13.58
N LEU A 122 -5.01 -14.54 12.60
CA LEU A 122 -5.46 -15.30 11.44
C LEU A 122 -4.41 -15.42 10.32
N GLY A 123 -3.23 -14.81 10.50
CA GLY A 123 -2.07 -14.98 9.62
C GLY A 123 -1.75 -13.79 8.71
N LEU A 124 -2.34 -12.60 8.92
CA LEU A 124 -1.88 -11.39 8.24
C LEU A 124 -0.58 -10.90 8.89
N GLU A 125 0.54 -11.12 8.21
CA GLU A 125 1.88 -10.97 8.81
C GLU A 125 2.50 -9.60 8.58
N MET A 126 2.16 -8.92 7.50
CA MET A 126 2.80 -7.65 7.16
C MET A 126 1.89 -6.74 6.35
N ILE A 127 1.96 -5.45 6.67
CA ILE A 127 1.27 -4.39 5.93
C ILE A 127 2.30 -3.50 5.22
N TYR A 128 2.03 -3.20 3.96
CA TYR A 128 2.72 -2.17 3.18
C TYR A 128 1.96 -0.86 3.29
N LEU A 129 2.57 0.13 3.93
CA LEU A 129 1.99 1.44 4.22
C LEU A 129 2.75 2.53 3.49
N GLY A 130 2.06 3.37 2.73
CA GLY A 130 2.64 4.53 2.08
C GLY A 130 2.70 5.73 3.03
N LEU A 131 3.88 6.11 3.52
CA LEU A 131 4.14 7.39 4.18
C LEU A 131 4.32 8.50 3.15
N GLU A 132 5.07 8.22 2.10
CA GLU A 132 5.48 9.08 0.98
C GLU A 132 6.33 10.27 1.44
N SER A 133 5.89 11.01 2.47
CA SER A 133 6.58 12.13 3.13
C SER A 133 6.19 12.24 4.59
N GLY A 134 7.09 12.74 5.42
CA GLY A 134 6.78 13.17 6.79
C GLY A 134 6.38 14.64 6.90
N SER A 135 6.42 15.40 5.80
CA SER A 135 6.00 16.80 5.77
C SER A 135 4.52 16.91 5.38
N ASP A 136 3.70 17.47 6.27
CA ASP A 136 2.28 17.72 6.00
C ASP A 136 2.06 18.64 4.80
N GLU A 137 2.95 19.63 4.59
CA GLU A 137 2.87 20.50 3.42
C GLU A 137 3.12 19.71 2.13
N VAL A 138 4.07 18.79 2.11
CA VAL A 138 4.31 17.90 0.96
C VAL A 138 3.12 16.99 0.74
N LEU A 139 2.61 16.33 1.80
CA LEU A 139 1.45 15.44 1.73
C LEU A 139 0.22 16.17 1.19
N ARG A 140 -0.01 17.41 1.63
CA ARG A 140 -1.09 18.27 1.15
C ARG A 140 -0.92 18.61 -0.34
N ARG A 141 0.28 19.00 -0.77
CA ARG A 141 0.56 19.34 -2.18
C ARG A 141 0.33 18.16 -3.13
N VAL A 142 0.63 16.96 -2.68
CA VAL A 142 0.44 15.76 -3.50
C VAL A 142 -0.92 15.09 -3.28
N ASN A 143 -1.80 15.73 -2.51
CA ASN A 143 -3.14 15.24 -2.20
C ASN A 143 -3.14 13.83 -1.63
N LYS A 144 -2.28 13.57 -0.66
CA LYS A 144 -2.19 12.26 0.02
C LYS A 144 -3.44 11.95 0.83
N GLY A 145 -4.06 12.96 1.42
CA GLY A 145 -5.33 12.86 2.14
C GLY A 145 -5.19 12.70 3.65
N GLU A 146 -4.00 12.31 4.12
CA GLU A 146 -3.70 12.15 5.56
C GLU A 146 -2.50 12.99 5.95
N THR A 147 -2.40 13.33 7.24
CA THR A 147 -1.24 13.98 7.88
C THR A 147 -0.15 12.95 8.22
N ALA A 148 1.08 13.41 8.42
CA ALA A 148 2.18 12.56 8.86
C ALA A 148 1.87 11.88 10.21
N ASP A 149 1.23 12.60 11.15
CA ASP A 149 0.84 12.05 12.44
C ASP A 149 -0.23 10.95 12.33
N GLU A 150 -1.21 11.09 11.44
CA GLU A 150 -2.18 10.05 11.15
C GLU A 150 -1.52 8.80 10.57
N ILE A 151 -0.58 8.99 9.65
CA ILE A 151 0.17 7.87 9.05
C ILE A 151 1.03 7.17 10.10
N VAL A 152 1.72 7.92 10.96
CA VAL A 152 2.51 7.37 12.08
C VAL A 152 1.60 6.58 13.02
N ARG A 153 0.46 7.12 13.41
CA ARG A 153 -0.51 6.42 14.27
C ARG A 153 -0.99 5.12 13.64
N ALA A 154 -1.32 5.13 12.35
CA ALA A 154 -1.70 3.92 11.62
C ALA A 154 -0.58 2.86 11.64
N GLY A 155 0.66 3.26 11.39
CA GLY A 155 1.82 2.37 11.46
C GLY A 155 2.03 1.76 12.85
N LEU A 156 1.86 2.55 13.91
CA LEU A 156 1.95 2.07 15.28
C LEU A 156 0.86 1.06 15.64
N MET A 157 -0.39 1.27 15.16
CA MET A 157 -1.48 0.30 15.35
C MET A 157 -1.18 -1.04 14.68
N VAL A 158 -0.58 -1.03 13.48
CA VAL A 158 -0.14 -2.27 12.79
C VAL A 158 0.89 -3.02 13.63
N LYS A 159 1.87 -2.31 14.17
CA LYS A 159 2.93 -2.91 15.01
C LYS A 159 2.39 -3.41 16.36
N GLU A 160 1.49 -2.67 16.99
CA GLU A 160 0.83 -3.06 18.23
C GLU A 160 0.03 -4.37 18.06
N ALA A 161 -0.55 -4.59 16.87
CA ALA A 161 -1.20 -5.85 16.53
C ALA A 161 -0.22 -7.02 16.34
N GLY A 162 1.09 -6.79 16.37
CA GLY A 162 2.12 -7.82 16.14
C GLY A 162 2.53 -8.01 14.69
N MET A 163 1.91 -7.29 13.75
CA MET A 163 2.26 -7.35 12.33
C MET A 163 3.56 -6.59 12.04
N LYS A 164 4.31 -7.05 11.04
CA LYS A 164 5.42 -6.31 10.48
C LYS A 164 4.92 -5.13 9.66
N LEU A 165 5.69 -4.04 9.67
CA LEU A 165 5.39 -2.83 8.92
C LEU A 165 6.47 -2.59 7.86
N SER A 166 6.04 -2.46 6.60
CA SER A 166 6.88 -1.99 5.49
C SER A 166 6.40 -0.62 5.06
N VAL A 167 7.26 0.39 5.18
CA VAL A 167 6.89 1.79 4.89
C VAL A 167 7.55 2.25 3.60
N THR A 168 6.77 2.84 2.72
CA THR A 168 7.27 3.43 1.47
C THR A 168 7.35 4.95 1.60
N CYS A 169 8.48 5.50 1.14
CA CYS A 169 8.73 6.94 1.01
C CYS A 169 9.16 7.25 -0.42
N ILE A 170 8.85 8.45 -0.91
CA ILE A 170 9.17 8.85 -2.29
C ILE A 170 10.09 10.06 -2.29
N ALA A 171 11.37 9.83 -2.58
CA ALA A 171 12.34 10.90 -2.74
C ALA A 171 11.95 11.80 -3.92
N GLY A 172 12.07 13.12 -3.72
CA GLY A 172 11.75 14.12 -4.73
C GLY A 172 10.36 14.76 -4.62
N LEU A 173 9.45 14.22 -3.80
CA LEU A 173 8.11 14.81 -3.61
C LEU A 173 8.15 16.24 -3.04
N GLY A 174 9.16 16.57 -2.22
CA GLY A 174 9.35 17.90 -1.64
C GLY A 174 9.77 18.97 -2.64
N SER A 175 10.05 18.61 -3.90
CA SER A 175 10.69 19.48 -4.88
C SER A 175 12.02 20.03 -4.35
N LEU A 176 12.60 21.07 -4.98
CA LEU A 176 13.79 21.76 -4.46
C LEU A 176 13.46 22.59 -3.21
N GLU A 177 12.23 23.10 -3.16
CA GLU A 177 11.80 24.06 -2.13
C GLU A 177 11.66 23.42 -0.75
N LEU A 178 11.09 22.22 -0.68
CA LEU A 178 10.81 21.51 0.57
C LEU A 178 11.68 20.25 0.74
N SER A 179 12.79 20.15 -0.01
CA SER A 179 13.62 18.95 -0.03
C SER A 179 14.20 18.61 1.35
N GLU A 180 14.70 19.61 2.06
CA GLU A 180 15.25 19.44 3.41
C GLU A 180 14.15 19.11 4.43
N GLU A 181 13.07 19.87 4.43
CA GLU A 181 11.91 19.59 5.30
C GLU A 181 11.36 18.20 5.07
N HIS A 182 11.17 17.82 3.81
CA HIS A 182 10.73 16.48 3.42
C HIS A 182 11.65 15.39 3.98
N ALA A 183 12.97 15.56 3.82
CA ALA A 183 13.94 14.57 4.29
C ALA A 183 13.93 14.44 5.81
N VAL A 184 14.04 15.56 6.54
CA VAL A 184 14.11 15.59 8.00
C VAL A 184 12.81 15.03 8.61
N LYS A 185 11.66 15.55 8.21
CA LYS A 185 10.36 15.10 8.76
C LYS A 185 10.02 13.65 8.39
N THR A 186 10.46 13.19 7.22
CA THR A 186 10.30 11.77 6.84
C THR A 186 11.14 10.89 7.75
N ALA A 187 12.39 11.26 8.04
CA ALA A 187 13.25 10.54 8.97
C ALA A 187 12.66 10.52 10.40
N GLU A 188 12.09 11.63 10.87
CA GLU A 188 11.40 11.71 12.15
C GLU A 188 10.18 10.77 12.22
N ALA A 189 9.33 10.79 11.19
CA ALA A 189 8.16 9.89 11.12
C ALA A 189 8.56 8.42 11.12
N LEU A 190 9.57 8.05 10.32
CA LEU A 190 10.12 6.68 10.29
C LEU A 190 10.72 6.28 11.65
N SER A 191 11.44 7.19 12.33
CA SER A 191 12.03 6.94 13.65
C SER A 191 10.97 6.70 14.72
N ARG A 192 9.80 7.32 14.60
CA ARG A 192 8.64 7.11 15.50
C ARG A 192 7.98 5.75 15.24
N MET A 193 7.79 5.36 13.98
CA MET A 193 7.15 4.08 13.62
C MET A 193 8.08 2.88 13.81
N LYS A 194 9.40 3.04 13.59
CA LYS A 194 10.40 1.96 13.60
C LYS A 194 9.95 0.76 12.75
N PRO A 195 9.68 0.95 11.46
CA PRO A 195 9.21 -0.14 10.59
C PRO A 195 10.31 -1.19 10.41
N GLU A 196 9.93 -2.44 10.11
CA GLU A 196 10.87 -3.52 9.80
C GLU A 196 11.51 -3.33 8.43
N TYR A 197 10.79 -2.67 7.51
CA TYR A 197 11.29 -2.41 6.15
C TYR A 197 10.97 -0.97 5.73
N ILE A 198 11.92 -0.35 5.05
CA ILE A 198 11.77 0.96 4.42
C ILE A 198 12.03 0.81 2.93
N GLY A 199 11.04 1.14 2.11
CA GLY A 199 11.16 1.26 0.67
C GLY A 199 11.36 2.74 0.28
N LEU A 200 12.55 3.12 -0.12
CA LEU A 200 12.79 4.47 -0.64
C LEU A 200 12.70 4.42 -2.17
N LEU A 201 11.62 4.97 -2.71
CA LEU A 201 11.41 5.11 -4.14
C LEU A 201 11.85 6.49 -4.62
N THR A 202 12.14 6.60 -5.91
CA THR A 202 12.37 7.89 -6.55
C THR A 202 11.13 8.27 -7.36
N LEU A 203 10.73 9.54 -7.26
CA LEU A 203 9.62 10.06 -8.06
C LEU A 203 9.95 9.95 -9.55
N LEU A 204 9.12 9.21 -10.28
CA LEU A 204 9.25 9.01 -11.72
C LEU A 204 8.37 10.02 -12.46
N PHE A 205 8.97 10.76 -13.41
CA PHE A 205 8.29 11.78 -14.23
C PHE A 205 7.85 11.30 -15.61
N GLU A 206 8.07 10.02 -15.90
CA GLU A 206 7.70 9.43 -17.19
C GLU A 206 6.22 9.06 -17.24
N LEU A 207 5.53 9.07 -16.09
CA LEU A 207 4.14 8.70 -15.99
C LEU A 207 3.22 9.92 -16.16
N PRO A 208 2.09 9.79 -16.84
CA PRO A 208 1.16 10.90 -17.11
C PRO A 208 0.34 11.28 -15.87
N THR A 209 1.02 11.59 -14.77
CA THR A 209 0.38 11.96 -13.49
C THR A 209 -0.04 13.44 -13.49
N PRO A 210 -1.02 13.83 -12.64
CA PRO A 210 -1.36 15.23 -12.45
C PRO A 210 -0.15 16.07 -12.01
N LEU A 211 0.69 15.54 -11.13
CA LEU A 211 1.91 16.22 -10.66
C LEU A 211 2.88 16.51 -11.82
N MET A 212 3.03 15.58 -12.76
CA MET A 212 3.86 15.78 -13.94
C MET A 212 3.31 16.86 -14.85
N ARG A 213 2.00 16.89 -15.08
CA ARG A 213 1.36 17.95 -15.87
C ARG A 213 1.56 19.33 -15.22
N ASP A 214 1.33 19.42 -13.90
CA ASP A 214 1.53 20.68 -13.16
C ASP A 214 2.96 21.18 -13.24
N TRP A 215 3.94 20.27 -13.24
CA TRP A 215 5.33 20.64 -13.44
C TRP A 215 5.62 21.10 -14.87
N GLN A 216 5.13 20.38 -15.88
CA GLN A 216 5.32 20.76 -17.30
C GLN A 216 4.71 22.12 -17.64
N GLU A 217 3.58 22.44 -17.02
CA GLU A 217 2.86 23.69 -17.19
C GLU A 217 3.34 24.83 -16.26
N GLY A 218 4.42 24.58 -15.50
CA GLY A 218 5.01 25.58 -14.60
C GLY A 218 4.19 25.88 -13.35
N ARG A 219 3.15 25.10 -13.05
CA ARG A 219 2.32 25.25 -11.85
C ARG A 219 2.96 24.65 -10.59
N SER A 220 3.91 23.75 -10.75
CA SER A 220 4.71 23.20 -9.66
C SER A 220 6.20 23.33 -9.96
N ARG A 221 7.02 23.49 -8.90
CA ARG A 221 8.47 23.55 -9.06
C ARG A 221 9.05 22.19 -9.35
N ARG A 222 10.18 22.17 -10.06
CA ARG A 222 10.91 20.96 -10.44
C ARG A 222 11.31 20.16 -9.20
N PRO A 223 11.08 18.84 -9.16
CA PRO A 223 11.57 17.98 -8.10
C PRO A 223 13.08 17.93 -8.02
N SER A 224 13.61 17.76 -6.80
CA SER A 224 15.03 17.50 -6.58
C SER A 224 15.41 16.14 -7.15
N GLY A 225 16.52 16.05 -7.87
CA GLY A 225 17.09 14.77 -8.32
C GLY A 225 16.97 14.47 -9.81
N LEU A 226 16.19 15.21 -10.59
CA LEU A 226 16.17 15.05 -12.04
C LEU A 226 17.44 15.63 -12.66
N ARG A 227 18.37 14.78 -13.11
CA ARG A 227 19.36 15.18 -14.09
C ARG A 227 18.62 15.46 -15.41
N LYS A 228 18.98 16.57 -16.08
CA LYS A 228 18.61 16.74 -17.49
C LYS A 228 19.29 15.59 -18.24
N THR A 229 18.53 14.67 -18.80
CA THR A 229 19.04 13.89 -19.91
C THR A 229 19.14 14.87 -21.07
N ASN A 230 20.36 15.20 -21.45
CA ASN A 230 20.64 15.94 -22.69
C ASN A 230 20.29 15.07 -23.88
#